data_3124805d319e99f74c05764d20a22a67
#
_entry.id   3124805d319e99f74c05764d20a22a67
#
_cell.length_a   1.000
_cell.length_b   1.000
_cell.length_c   1.000
_cell.angle_alpha   90.00
_cell.angle_beta   90.00
_cell.angle_gamma   90.00
#
_symmetry.space_group_name_H-M   'P 1'
#
loop_
_entity.id
_entity.type
_entity.pdbx_description
1 polymer ?
#
loop_
_entity_poly.entity_id
_entity_poly.type
_entity_poly.pdbx_seq_one_letter_code
_entity_poly.pdbx_strand_id
1 'polypeptide(L)'
;MESSEPPPQAPSTPTIVKAIHQENGGHGEGVNQGIRNATGLYYKVVDSDDWLDTDALKKVLSRLHTLVTRGTAPDLMICNYVYEHTEDGTSHTVRYTNVFPQERLFTWMHV
;
A
#
# COMPACT_ATOMS: atom_id res chain seq x y z
N MET A 1 -8.06 9.40 -21.88
CA MET A 1 -8.17 8.76 -23.15
C MET A 1 -8.28 7.26 -23.00
N GLU A 2 -9.10 6.69 -23.78
CA GLU A 2 -9.38 5.28 -23.68
C GLU A 2 -8.63 4.48 -24.72
N SER A 3 -8.11 3.33 -24.34
CA SER A 3 -7.50 2.40 -25.27
C SER A 3 -8.55 1.42 -25.77
N SER A 4 -8.61 1.22 -27.08
CA SER A 4 -9.48 0.19 -27.64
C SER A 4 -8.85 -1.20 -27.53
N GLU A 5 -7.62 -1.30 -27.12
CA GLU A 5 -6.93 -2.56 -26.97
C GLU A 5 -7.00 -3.07 -25.55
N PRO A 6 -7.03 -4.38 -25.33
CA PRO A 6 -7.00 -4.93 -24.00
C PRO A 6 -5.66 -4.65 -23.32
N PRO A 7 -5.62 -4.63 -22.00
CA PRO A 7 -4.37 -4.43 -21.28
C PRO A 7 -3.37 -5.53 -21.61
N PRO A 8 -2.08 -5.19 -21.66
CA PRO A 8 -1.08 -6.08 -22.22
C PRO A 8 -0.90 -7.39 -21.48
N GLN A 9 -1.05 -7.45 -20.17
CA GLN A 9 -0.71 -8.68 -19.51
C GLN A 9 -1.54 -9.15 -18.42
N ALA A 10 -2.47 -8.45 -17.91
CA ALA A 10 -3.33 -8.89 -16.84
C ALA A 10 -3.96 -10.27 -17.06
N PRO A 11 -4.27 -10.68 -18.29
CA PRO A 11 -4.91 -11.98 -18.48
C PRO A 11 -4.11 -13.19 -18.07
N SER A 12 -2.78 -13.09 -18.03
CA SER A 12 -1.99 -14.24 -17.65
C SER A 12 -1.91 -14.48 -16.14
N THR A 13 -2.42 -13.55 -15.33
CA THR A 13 -2.41 -13.67 -13.87
C THR A 13 -3.78 -13.31 -13.32
N PRO A 14 -4.78 -14.12 -13.59
CA PRO A 14 -6.18 -13.70 -13.42
C PRO A 14 -6.63 -13.51 -11.99
N THR A 15 -6.00 -14.16 -11.03
CA THR A 15 -6.51 -14.13 -9.65
C THR A 15 -5.77 -13.14 -8.74
N ILE A 16 -4.61 -12.67 -9.16
CA ILE A 16 -3.78 -11.82 -8.31
C ILE A 16 -3.74 -10.39 -8.84
N VAL A 17 -3.65 -10.23 -10.14
CA VAL A 17 -3.55 -8.92 -10.77
C VAL A 17 -4.83 -8.61 -11.53
N LYS A 18 -5.36 -7.42 -11.29
CA LYS A 18 -6.55 -6.94 -11.99
C LYS A 18 -6.26 -5.56 -12.57
N ALA A 19 -6.29 -5.44 -13.89
CA ALA A 19 -6.10 -4.16 -14.56
C ALA A 19 -7.45 -3.48 -14.75
N ILE A 20 -7.53 -2.22 -14.37
CA ILE A 20 -8.75 -1.42 -14.52
C ILE A 20 -8.44 -0.24 -15.42
N HIS A 21 -9.12 -0.17 -16.54
CA HIS A 21 -9.00 0.93 -17.49
C HIS A 21 -10.19 1.86 -17.33
N GLN A 22 -9.91 3.15 -17.20
CA GLN A 22 -10.93 4.16 -16.98
C GLN A 22 -10.50 5.48 -17.58
N GLU A 23 -11.46 6.39 -17.75
CA GLU A 23 -11.12 7.75 -18.09
C GLU A 23 -10.33 8.39 -16.95
N ASN A 24 -9.44 9.31 -17.30
CA ASN A 24 -8.66 10.02 -16.30
C ASN A 24 -9.57 10.93 -15.48
N GLY A 25 -9.83 10.55 -14.25
CA GLY A 25 -10.59 11.32 -13.28
C GLY A 25 -9.73 11.92 -12.18
N GLY A 26 -8.40 11.87 -12.33
CA GLY A 26 -7.46 12.35 -11.34
C GLY A 26 -7.04 11.28 -10.35
N HIS A 27 -6.11 11.65 -9.47
CA HIS A 27 -5.54 10.73 -8.48
C HIS A 27 -6.60 10.17 -7.54
N GLY A 28 -7.47 11.01 -7.03
CA GLY A 28 -8.51 10.58 -6.09
C GLY A 28 -9.47 9.56 -6.68
N GLU A 29 -9.82 9.70 -7.94
CA GLU A 29 -10.68 8.73 -8.59
C GLU A 29 -9.97 7.39 -8.78
N GLY A 30 -8.68 7.40 -9.07
CA GLY A 30 -7.88 6.19 -9.11
C GLY A 30 -7.89 5.45 -7.78
N VAL A 31 -7.70 6.16 -6.69
CA VAL A 31 -7.78 5.59 -5.34
C VAL A 31 -9.16 5.01 -5.08
N ASN A 32 -10.21 5.74 -5.43
CA ASN A 32 -11.59 5.28 -5.24
C ASN A 32 -11.87 3.99 -6.02
N GLN A 33 -11.40 3.89 -7.25
CA GLN A 33 -11.56 2.67 -8.03
C GLN A 33 -10.81 1.50 -7.41
N GLY A 34 -9.62 1.74 -6.87
CA GLY A 34 -8.89 0.72 -6.15
C GLY A 34 -9.67 0.19 -4.95
N ILE A 35 -10.24 1.09 -4.17
CA ILE A 35 -11.04 0.71 -3.00
C ILE A 35 -12.25 -0.11 -3.41
N ARG A 36 -12.96 0.31 -4.45
CA ARG A 36 -14.15 -0.41 -4.93
C ARG A 36 -13.84 -1.83 -5.40
N ASN A 37 -12.63 -2.06 -5.88
CA ASN A 37 -12.23 -3.35 -6.44
C ASN A 37 -11.39 -4.20 -5.49
N ALA A 38 -11.00 -3.67 -4.35
CA ALA A 38 -10.21 -4.40 -3.36
C ALA A 38 -11.09 -5.43 -2.62
N THR A 39 -10.56 -6.61 -2.42
CA THR A 39 -11.26 -7.69 -1.73
C THR A 39 -10.50 -8.22 -0.52
N GLY A 40 -9.29 -7.72 -0.27
CA GLY A 40 -8.48 -8.16 0.87
C GLY A 40 -8.91 -7.50 2.18
N LEU A 41 -8.33 -7.96 3.26
CA LEU A 41 -8.56 -7.37 4.58
C LEU A 41 -7.93 -6.00 4.72
N TYR A 42 -6.84 -5.76 4.02
CA TYR A 42 -6.11 -4.49 4.06
C TYR A 42 -5.92 -3.93 2.67
N TYR A 43 -5.84 -2.63 2.60
CA TYR A 43 -5.70 -1.88 1.36
C TYR A 43 -4.52 -0.94 1.46
N LYS A 44 -3.70 -0.89 0.42
CA LYS A 44 -2.59 0.04 0.34
C LYS A 44 -2.51 0.66 -1.04
N VAL A 45 -2.35 1.97 -1.08
CA VAL A 45 -2.11 2.71 -2.32
C VAL A 45 -0.62 2.78 -2.57
N VAL A 46 -0.21 2.46 -3.79
CA VAL A 46 1.16 2.67 -4.25
C VAL A 46 1.08 3.44 -5.55
N ASP A 47 1.62 4.66 -5.55
CA ASP A 47 1.61 5.50 -6.75
C ASP A 47 2.58 4.94 -7.80
N SER A 48 2.38 5.33 -9.06
CA SER A 48 3.13 4.76 -10.18
C SER A 48 4.64 5.02 -10.11
N ASP A 49 5.05 6.05 -9.42
CA ASP A 49 6.46 6.41 -9.24
C ASP A 49 7.04 5.94 -7.90
N ASP A 50 6.26 5.24 -7.12
CA ASP A 50 6.67 4.69 -5.82
C ASP A 50 6.87 3.19 -5.93
N TRP A 51 7.55 2.62 -4.94
CA TRP A 51 7.71 1.17 -4.86
C TRP A 51 7.80 0.72 -3.41
N LEU A 52 7.63 -0.59 -3.21
CA LEU A 52 7.72 -1.21 -1.91
C LEU A 52 9.06 -1.94 -1.77
N ASP A 53 9.69 -1.79 -0.60
CA ASP A 53 10.84 -2.61 -0.25
C ASP A 53 10.36 -4.03 0.00
N THR A 54 10.92 -4.99 -0.71
CA THR A 54 10.46 -6.38 -0.65
C THR A 54 10.62 -6.99 0.73
N ASP A 55 11.73 -6.76 1.39
CA ASP A 55 11.96 -7.32 2.72
C ASP A 55 11.06 -6.67 3.76
N ALA A 56 10.87 -5.36 3.68
CA ALA A 56 9.96 -4.64 4.55
C ALA A 56 8.53 -5.12 4.34
N LEU A 57 8.11 -5.31 3.09
CA LEU A 57 6.78 -5.81 2.77
C LEU A 57 6.55 -7.20 3.38
N LYS A 58 7.53 -8.08 3.29
CA LYS A 58 7.43 -9.40 3.91
C LYS A 58 7.22 -9.32 5.41
N LYS A 59 7.93 -8.42 6.08
CA LYS A 59 7.77 -8.20 7.52
C LYS A 59 6.37 -7.68 7.86
N VAL A 60 5.87 -6.73 7.08
CA VAL A 60 4.54 -6.17 7.28
C VAL A 60 3.48 -7.26 7.11
N LEU A 61 3.55 -8.03 6.04
CA LEU A 61 2.59 -9.09 5.78
C LEU A 61 2.63 -10.17 6.85
N SER A 62 3.82 -10.57 7.30
CA SER A 62 3.99 -11.54 8.37
C SER A 62 3.38 -11.03 9.67
N ARG A 63 3.62 -9.78 10.00
CA ARG A 63 3.07 -9.18 11.22
C ARG A 63 1.56 -9.09 11.17
N LEU A 64 1.01 -8.65 10.05
CA LEU A 64 -0.43 -8.58 9.86
C LEU A 64 -1.06 -9.98 9.95
N HIS A 65 -0.45 -10.97 9.34
CA HIS A 65 -0.93 -12.34 9.41
C HIS A 65 -1.01 -12.82 10.87
N THR A 66 0.03 -12.57 11.64
CA THR A 66 0.04 -12.93 13.06
C THR A 66 -1.07 -12.24 13.84
N LEU A 67 -1.24 -10.94 13.64
CA LEU A 67 -2.25 -10.16 14.35
C LEU A 67 -3.66 -10.60 13.98
N VAL A 68 -3.91 -10.83 12.71
CA VAL A 68 -5.22 -11.31 12.24
C VAL A 68 -5.52 -12.70 12.81
N THR A 69 -4.54 -13.60 12.79
CA THR A 69 -4.70 -14.97 13.30
C THR A 69 -4.99 -14.97 14.80
N ARG A 70 -4.43 -14.03 15.54
CA ARG A 70 -4.70 -13.90 16.98
C ARG A 70 -6.02 -13.22 17.31
N GLY A 71 -6.73 -12.72 16.30
CA GLY A 71 -7.96 -11.98 16.54
C GLY A 71 -7.73 -10.53 16.99
N THR A 72 -6.54 -10.00 16.81
CA THR A 72 -6.18 -8.63 17.22
C THR A 72 -5.79 -7.78 16.01
N ALA A 73 -6.49 -7.95 14.91
CA ALA A 73 -6.23 -7.22 13.68
C ALA A 73 -6.36 -5.70 13.88
N PRO A 74 -5.34 -4.92 13.53
CA PRO A 74 -5.45 -3.46 13.63
C PRO A 74 -6.31 -2.91 12.50
N ASP A 75 -6.92 -1.77 12.71
CA ASP A 75 -7.64 -1.07 11.66
C ASP A 75 -6.68 -0.38 10.69
N LEU A 76 -5.53 0.03 11.20
CA LEU A 76 -4.51 0.74 10.43
C LEU A 76 -3.13 0.31 10.90
N MET A 77 -2.24 0.05 9.97
CA MET A 77 -0.83 -0.17 10.26
C MET A 77 -0.02 0.98 9.66
N ILE A 78 0.79 1.63 10.48
CA ILE A 78 1.62 2.75 10.07
C ILE A 78 3.06 2.28 9.97
N CYS A 79 3.70 2.57 8.85
CA CYS A 79 5.09 2.22 8.61
C CYS A 79 5.91 3.46 8.28
N ASN A 80 7.19 3.38 8.54
CA ASN A 80 8.12 4.40 8.07
C ASN A 80 8.26 4.33 6.54
N TYR A 81 8.73 5.40 5.94
CA TYR A 81 8.99 5.41 4.51
C TYR A 81 10.24 6.25 4.19
N VAL A 82 10.73 6.09 2.99
CA VAL A 82 11.96 6.74 2.55
C VAL A 82 11.67 7.58 1.31
N TYR A 83 12.08 8.83 1.33
CA TYR A 83 12.17 9.64 0.12
C TYR A 83 13.50 9.37 -0.56
N GLU A 84 13.43 8.92 -1.80
CA GLU A 84 14.62 8.71 -2.60
C GLU A 84 14.77 9.85 -3.59
N HIS A 85 15.93 10.52 -3.54
CA HIS A 85 16.26 11.59 -4.46
C HIS A 85 17.14 11.03 -5.55
N THR A 86 16.53 10.55 -6.63
CA THR A 86 17.26 9.88 -7.71
C THR A 86 18.21 10.82 -8.42
N GLU A 87 17.98 12.13 -8.36
CA GLU A 87 18.79 13.13 -9.04
C GLU A 87 20.17 13.29 -8.41
N ASP A 88 20.28 13.17 -7.09
CA ASP A 88 21.55 13.36 -6.38
C ASP A 88 21.97 12.13 -5.58
N GLY A 89 21.21 11.05 -5.64
CA GLY A 89 21.54 9.82 -4.96
C GLY A 89 21.34 9.83 -3.45
N THR A 90 20.69 10.86 -2.92
CA THR A 90 20.42 10.94 -1.48
C THR A 90 19.09 10.30 -1.13
N SER A 91 18.91 9.99 0.15
CA SER A 91 17.64 9.48 0.66
C SER A 91 17.34 10.11 2.02
N HIS A 92 16.06 10.16 2.35
CA HIS A 92 15.60 10.68 3.63
C HIS A 92 14.52 9.76 4.19
N THR A 93 14.76 9.22 5.37
CA THR A 93 13.80 8.32 6.03
C THR A 93 12.86 9.11 6.92
N VAL A 94 11.57 8.92 6.72
CA VAL A 94 10.54 9.49 7.59
C VAL A 94 10.16 8.43 8.62
N ARG A 95 10.31 8.76 9.89
CA ARG A 95 10.04 7.84 11.00
C ARG A 95 8.99 8.42 11.92
N TYR A 96 8.18 7.53 12.47
CA TYR A 96 7.13 7.90 13.41
C TYR A 96 7.47 7.54 14.85
N THR A 97 8.74 7.29 15.15
CA THR A 97 9.20 6.83 16.46
C THR A 97 8.91 7.82 17.59
N ASN A 98 8.84 9.11 17.28
CA ASN A 98 8.56 10.14 18.27
C ASN A 98 7.07 10.46 18.43
N VAL A 99 6.22 9.87 17.60
CA VAL A 99 4.79 10.20 17.55
C VAL A 99 3.96 9.03 18.05
N PHE A 100 4.30 7.81 17.64
CA PHE A 100 3.52 6.62 17.93
C PHE A 100 4.33 5.56 18.66
N PRO A 101 3.68 4.73 19.51
CA PRO A 101 4.33 3.54 20.07
C PRO A 101 4.85 2.63 18.94
N GLN A 102 5.99 1.98 19.20
CA GLN A 102 6.66 1.16 18.20
C GLN A 102 6.33 -0.31 18.38
N GLU A 103 6.05 -1.00 17.26
CA GLU A 103 5.85 -2.43 17.17
C GLU A 103 4.79 -2.98 18.15
N ARG A 104 3.75 -2.21 18.42
CA ARG A 104 2.66 -2.64 19.29
C ARG A 104 1.35 -1.97 18.90
N LEU A 105 0.26 -2.57 19.33
CA LEU A 105 -1.06 -2.01 19.17
C LEU A 105 -1.28 -0.85 20.12
N PHE A 106 -1.98 0.17 19.65
CA PHE A 106 -2.38 1.31 20.47
C PHE A 106 -3.70 1.87 19.95
N THR A 107 -4.32 2.74 20.72
CA THR A 107 -5.51 3.48 20.30
C THR A 107 -5.17 4.97 20.25
N TRP A 108 -6.06 5.75 19.66
CA TRP A 108 -5.87 7.19 19.59
C TRP A 108 -5.73 7.86 20.94
N MET A 109 -6.18 7.22 21.99
CA MET A 109 -6.04 7.73 23.35
C MET A 109 -4.60 7.67 23.88
N HIS A 110 -3.72 6.96 23.21
CA HIS A 110 -2.34 6.80 23.61
C HIS A 110 -1.37 7.65 22.78
N VAL A 111 -1.89 8.51 21.94
CA VAL A 111 -1.09 9.34 21.03
C VAL A 111 -1.01 10.77 21.54
#